data_06a576615f8222013ff1f4ec97a9d6dd
#
_entry.id   06a576615f8222013ff1f4ec97a9d6dd
#
_cell.length_a   1.000
_cell.length_b   1.000
_cell.length_c   1.000
_cell.angle_alpha   90.00
_cell.angle_beta   90.00
_cell.angle_gamma   90.00
#
_symmetry.space_group_name_H-M   'P 1'
#
loop_
_entity.id
_entity.type
_entity.pdbx_description
1 polymer ?
#
loop_
_entity_poly.entity_id
_entity_poly.type
_entity_poly.pdbx_seq_one_letter_code
_entity_poly.pdbx_strand_id
1 'polypeptide(L)'
;MQNTDKSLRNIVIYSIYVRNHTPEGTFRAVEPDLERIKALGTDVIWLMPIHPIGKKGKKGSLGCPYSISDYRTVNPDYGTMEDFRHLVDTIHGLGMKCIIDVVYNHTSQDAVLLTQHPEFYWRKADGSFGNRFGDWADVYDLDYVNKDLWDYQIQTLKFWASMVDGFRCDVASLVPVEFWKQARRAVSEVRPNCIWLAESVHRTFVAEARKQSLDIWTDAQLYEAFDMEYQYDIHEKFMDCFKGEIPFNRALPAYLDALNGQEVIYPENYIKLRFLENHDVRRFAELCPDRERRMQWLRFMFFQKGPMLIYGGQEFSCTEVPSLFEKEPFIRSGEDISSVIADLAEKKKTLPCDAVFEAKILEGTRVECTYTSGGKVCCSSVFDL
;
A
#
# COMPACT_ATOMS: atom_id res chain seq x y z
N MET A 1 5.71 12.24 -17.13
CA MET A 1 4.66 12.24 -16.10
C MET A 1 3.47 11.47 -16.64
N GLN A 2 2.88 10.57 -15.87
CA GLN A 2 1.73 9.79 -16.29
C GLN A 2 0.45 10.65 -16.27
N ASN A 3 -0.49 10.32 -17.15
CA ASN A 3 -1.83 10.92 -17.10
C ASN A 3 -2.68 10.11 -16.12
N THR A 4 -2.51 10.41 -14.83
CA THR A 4 -3.23 9.73 -13.75
C THR A 4 -4.65 10.28 -13.62
N ASP A 5 -5.62 9.39 -13.47
CA ASP A 5 -7.01 9.75 -13.16
C ASP A 5 -7.10 10.31 -11.73
N LYS A 6 -7.31 11.62 -11.61
CA LYS A 6 -7.41 12.29 -10.31
C LYS A 6 -8.63 11.85 -9.49
N SER A 7 -9.63 11.19 -10.08
CA SER A 7 -10.75 10.61 -9.33
C SER A 7 -10.30 9.52 -8.35
N LEU A 8 -9.14 8.90 -8.60
CA LEU A 8 -8.51 7.96 -7.67
C LEU A 8 -8.17 8.57 -6.29
N ARG A 9 -8.14 9.90 -6.16
CA ARG A 9 -7.98 10.59 -4.87
C ARG A 9 -9.13 10.36 -3.89
N ASN A 10 -10.30 10.00 -4.40
CA ASN A 10 -11.53 9.90 -3.63
C ASN A 10 -11.98 8.47 -3.36
N ILE A 11 -11.20 7.46 -3.77
CA ILE A 11 -11.54 6.06 -3.54
C ILE A 11 -11.13 5.58 -2.14
N VAL A 12 -11.75 4.48 -1.73
CA VAL A 12 -11.39 3.73 -0.52
C VAL A 12 -10.83 2.37 -0.93
N ILE A 13 -9.66 2.04 -0.44
CA ILE A 13 -8.96 0.77 -0.67
C ILE A 13 -9.03 -0.04 0.63
N TYR A 14 -9.43 -1.31 0.54
CA TYR A 14 -9.41 -2.24 1.67
C TYR A 14 -8.35 -3.31 1.44
N SER A 15 -7.40 -3.42 2.36
CA SER A 15 -6.31 -4.41 2.27
C SER A 15 -6.68 -5.69 2.98
N ILE A 16 -6.51 -6.83 2.28
CA ILE A 16 -6.78 -8.18 2.78
C ILE A 16 -5.50 -9.01 2.73
N TYR A 17 -5.07 -9.51 3.89
CA TYR A 17 -4.13 -10.61 3.96
C TYR A 17 -4.93 -11.92 4.03
N VAL A 18 -4.98 -12.69 2.94
CA VAL A 18 -5.85 -13.86 2.80
C VAL A 18 -5.64 -14.87 3.94
N ARG A 19 -4.38 -15.17 4.30
CA ARG A 19 -4.02 -16.08 5.40
C ARG A 19 -4.71 -15.72 6.73
N ASN A 20 -4.83 -14.43 7.01
CA ASN A 20 -5.25 -13.93 8.33
C ASN A 20 -6.62 -13.25 8.31
N HIS A 21 -7.32 -13.24 7.15
CA HIS A 21 -8.63 -12.60 7.04
C HIS A 21 -9.73 -13.42 7.70
N THR A 22 -9.64 -14.74 7.59
CA THR A 22 -10.58 -15.69 8.22
C THR A 22 -9.81 -16.84 8.89
N PRO A 23 -10.46 -17.61 9.77
CA PRO A 23 -9.84 -18.81 10.37
C PRO A 23 -9.37 -19.82 9.31
N GLU A 24 -10.09 -19.95 8.18
CA GLU A 24 -9.73 -20.85 7.07
C GLU A 24 -8.53 -20.33 6.30
N GLY A 25 -8.42 -19.00 6.13
CA GLY A 25 -7.34 -18.32 5.43
C GLY A 25 -7.25 -18.67 3.95
N THR A 26 -8.40 -18.78 3.26
CA THR A 26 -8.50 -19.17 1.85
C THR A 26 -9.26 -18.14 1.02
N PHE A 27 -9.07 -18.15 -0.31
CA PHE A 27 -9.80 -17.26 -1.23
C PHE A 27 -11.31 -17.39 -1.07
N ARG A 28 -11.81 -18.65 -1.00
CA ARG A 28 -13.25 -18.93 -0.84
C ARG A 28 -13.81 -18.42 0.49
N ALA A 29 -13.01 -18.44 1.55
CA ALA A 29 -13.45 -17.97 2.85
C ALA A 29 -13.50 -16.44 2.97
N VAL A 30 -12.81 -15.71 2.08
CA VAL A 30 -12.90 -14.24 1.98
C VAL A 30 -14.25 -13.80 1.37
N GLU A 31 -14.78 -14.56 0.41
CA GLU A 31 -15.95 -14.15 -0.39
C GLU A 31 -17.18 -13.73 0.43
N PRO A 32 -17.60 -14.46 1.49
CA PRO A 32 -18.77 -14.08 2.28
C PRO A 32 -18.65 -12.73 2.99
N ASP A 33 -17.42 -12.23 3.17
CA ASP A 33 -17.17 -10.95 3.87
C ASP A 33 -17.15 -9.74 2.91
N LEU A 34 -17.13 -9.97 1.60
CA LEU A 34 -17.03 -8.90 0.60
C LEU A 34 -18.21 -7.92 0.61
N GLU A 35 -19.42 -8.40 0.89
CA GLU A 35 -20.61 -7.52 0.99
C GLU A 35 -20.47 -6.54 2.17
N ARG A 36 -19.98 -7.03 3.32
CA ARG A 36 -19.69 -6.17 4.49
C ARG A 36 -18.59 -5.16 4.15
N ILE A 37 -17.51 -5.59 3.51
CA ILE A 37 -16.41 -4.72 3.10
C ILE A 37 -16.92 -3.67 2.09
N LYS A 38 -17.76 -4.05 1.14
CA LYS A 38 -18.41 -3.12 0.21
C LYS A 38 -19.26 -2.07 0.95
N ALA A 39 -19.98 -2.48 1.99
CA ALA A 39 -20.80 -1.58 2.80
C ALA A 39 -19.99 -0.52 3.57
N LEU A 40 -18.67 -0.73 3.77
CA LEU A 40 -17.77 0.32 4.28
C LEU A 40 -17.50 1.44 3.26
N GLY A 41 -18.05 1.35 2.05
CA GLY A 41 -17.80 2.29 0.96
C GLY A 41 -16.54 1.97 0.14
N THR A 42 -16.01 0.74 0.26
CA THR A 42 -14.82 0.27 -0.45
C THR A 42 -15.01 0.25 -1.96
N ASP A 43 -14.02 0.77 -2.69
CA ASP A 43 -13.98 0.80 -4.14
C ASP A 43 -12.97 -0.20 -4.71
N VAL A 44 -11.89 -0.49 -3.97
CA VAL A 44 -10.81 -1.38 -4.39
C VAL A 44 -10.43 -2.34 -3.26
N ILE A 45 -10.38 -3.62 -3.58
CA ILE A 45 -9.79 -4.65 -2.73
C ILE A 45 -8.31 -4.78 -3.12
N TRP A 46 -7.41 -4.62 -2.16
CA TRP A 46 -6.00 -4.94 -2.31
C TRP A 46 -5.71 -6.26 -1.59
N LEU A 47 -5.39 -7.30 -2.37
CA LEU A 47 -4.92 -8.58 -1.85
C LEU A 47 -3.39 -8.50 -1.65
N MET A 48 -2.93 -8.64 -0.41
CA MET A 48 -1.51 -8.84 -0.09
C MET A 48 -0.98 -10.07 -0.83
N PRO A 49 0.35 -10.34 -0.88
CA PRO A 49 0.90 -11.33 -1.81
C PRO A 49 0.14 -12.66 -1.80
N ILE A 50 -0.32 -13.05 -2.98
CA ILE A 50 -1.15 -14.23 -3.21
C ILE A 50 -0.34 -15.46 -3.66
N HIS A 51 0.97 -15.29 -3.82
CA HIS A 51 1.87 -16.28 -4.41
C HIS A 51 2.36 -17.32 -3.39
N PRO A 52 2.87 -18.48 -3.85
CA PRO A 52 3.53 -19.44 -2.99
C PRO A 52 4.74 -18.83 -2.28
N ILE A 53 4.94 -19.22 -1.02
CA ILE A 53 6.00 -18.71 -0.16
C ILE A 53 7.17 -19.69 -0.16
N GLY A 54 8.40 -19.17 -0.17
CA GLY A 54 9.61 -19.95 -0.08
C GLY A 54 9.76 -20.70 1.24
N LYS A 55 10.43 -21.82 1.20
CA LYS A 55 10.68 -22.69 2.37
C LYS A 55 12.09 -22.54 2.92
N LYS A 56 13.06 -22.27 2.04
CA LYS A 56 14.48 -22.14 2.41
C LYS A 56 14.70 -20.80 3.12
N GLY A 57 15.21 -20.86 4.35
CA GLY A 57 15.49 -19.66 5.15
C GLY A 57 14.27 -18.89 5.62
N LYS A 58 13.07 -19.47 5.53
CA LYS A 58 11.81 -18.80 5.90
C LYS A 58 11.80 -18.33 7.35
N LYS A 59 11.17 -17.19 7.57
CA LYS A 59 10.89 -16.63 8.91
C LYS A 59 9.59 -17.20 9.45
N GLY A 60 9.53 -17.54 10.74
CA GLY A 60 8.36 -18.15 11.38
C GLY A 60 8.00 -19.53 10.84
N SER A 61 6.83 -20.04 11.20
CA SER A 61 6.41 -21.39 10.80
C SER A 61 5.90 -21.47 9.36
N LEU A 62 5.26 -20.40 8.87
CA LEU A 62 4.63 -20.36 7.53
C LEU A 62 5.38 -19.49 6.51
N GLY A 63 6.36 -18.70 6.95
CA GLY A 63 7.15 -17.82 6.08
C GLY A 63 6.47 -16.48 5.76
N CYS A 64 7.28 -15.55 5.27
CA CYS A 64 6.86 -14.21 4.87
C CYS A 64 6.12 -14.24 3.52
N PRO A 65 4.94 -13.62 3.38
CA PRO A 65 4.23 -13.56 2.10
C PRO A 65 5.03 -12.80 1.02
N TYR A 66 5.96 -11.95 1.42
CA TYR A 66 6.86 -11.23 0.52
C TYR A 66 8.08 -12.06 0.09
N SER A 67 8.28 -13.27 0.61
CA SER A 67 9.32 -14.22 0.17
C SER A 67 8.73 -15.19 -0.88
N ILE A 68 8.50 -14.66 -2.09
CA ILE A 68 7.77 -15.35 -3.17
C ILE A 68 8.63 -16.44 -3.82
N SER A 69 8.08 -17.64 -3.98
CA SER A 69 8.76 -18.75 -4.66
C SER A 69 8.36 -18.95 -6.12
N ASP A 70 7.16 -18.50 -6.52
CA ASP A 70 6.71 -18.56 -7.92
C ASP A 70 5.76 -17.40 -8.24
N TYR A 71 6.12 -16.57 -9.21
CA TYR A 71 5.37 -15.38 -9.61
C TYR A 71 4.10 -15.66 -10.42
N ARG A 72 3.92 -16.89 -10.96
CA ARG A 72 2.86 -17.19 -11.92
C ARG A 72 1.82 -18.17 -11.40
N THR A 73 1.88 -18.50 -10.11
CA THR A 73 0.92 -19.35 -9.42
C THR A 73 0.38 -18.67 -8.17
N VAL A 74 -0.72 -19.17 -7.64
CA VAL A 74 -1.25 -18.76 -6.34
C VAL A 74 -0.77 -19.71 -5.25
N ASN A 75 -0.75 -19.21 -4.01
CA ASN A 75 -0.40 -20.02 -2.85
C ASN A 75 -1.40 -21.17 -2.66
N PRO A 76 -0.96 -22.42 -2.68
CA PRO A 76 -1.85 -23.58 -2.54
C PRO A 76 -2.57 -23.63 -1.18
N ASP A 77 -2.03 -22.96 -0.13
CA ASP A 77 -2.70 -22.84 1.15
C ASP A 77 -3.91 -21.89 1.09
N TYR A 78 -3.96 -21.01 0.09
CA TYR A 78 -5.09 -20.07 -0.12
C TYR A 78 -6.15 -20.67 -1.05
N GLY A 79 -5.80 -21.67 -1.85
CA GLY A 79 -6.67 -22.33 -2.82
C GLY A 79 -6.02 -22.49 -4.20
N THR A 80 -6.87 -22.72 -5.19
CA THR A 80 -6.48 -22.91 -6.59
C THR A 80 -6.54 -21.60 -7.38
N MET A 81 -5.99 -21.59 -8.59
CA MET A 81 -6.15 -20.48 -9.54
C MET A 81 -7.62 -20.25 -9.90
N GLU A 82 -8.46 -21.29 -9.90
CA GLU A 82 -9.90 -21.17 -10.12
C GLU A 82 -10.58 -20.46 -8.93
N ASP A 83 -10.19 -20.79 -7.69
CA ASP A 83 -10.70 -20.11 -6.49
C ASP A 83 -10.30 -18.63 -6.50
N PHE A 84 -9.07 -18.31 -6.90
CA PHE A 84 -8.64 -16.92 -7.05
C PHE A 84 -9.46 -16.17 -8.10
N ARG A 85 -9.68 -16.75 -9.28
CA ARG A 85 -10.52 -16.13 -10.32
C ARG A 85 -11.94 -15.89 -9.83
N HIS A 86 -12.51 -16.87 -9.15
CA HIS A 86 -13.85 -16.74 -8.59
C HIS A 86 -13.94 -15.61 -7.55
N LEU A 87 -12.93 -15.46 -6.68
CA LEU A 87 -12.84 -14.34 -5.75
C LEU A 87 -12.82 -13.00 -6.50
N VAL A 88 -11.99 -12.88 -7.54
CA VAL A 88 -11.90 -11.66 -8.36
C VAL A 88 -13.23 -11.37 -9.06
N ASP A 89 -13.87 -12.37 -9.63
CA ASP A 89 -15.20 -12.24 -10.28
C ASP A 89 -16.27 -11.81 -9.26
N THR A 90 -16.22 -12.32 -8.04
CA THR A 90 -17.13 -11.92 -6.95
C THR A 90 -16.89 -10.43 -6.54
N ILE A 91 -15.62 -10.01 -6.42
CA ILE A 91 -15.26 -8.60 -6.17
C ILE A 91 -15.83 -7.71 -7.29
N HIS A 92 -15.64 -8.09 -8.55
CA HIS A 92 -16.16 -7.36 -9.70
C HIS A 92 -17.70 -7.34 -9.71
N GLY A 93 -18.35 -8.47 -9.38
CA GLY A 93 -19.81 -8.58 -9.27
C GLY A 93 -20.42 -7.62 -8.26
N LEU A 94 -19.67 -7.25 -7.21
CA LEU A 94 -20.04 -6.23 -6.23
C LEU A 94 -19.69 -4.79 -6.67
N GLY A 95 -19.15 -4.61 -7.87
CA GLY A 95 -18.76 -3.30 -8.40
C GLY A 95 -17.52 -2.72 -7.74
N MET A 96 -16.66 -3.57 -7.17
CA MET A 96 -15.32 -3.20 -6.69
C MET A 96 -14.25 -3.61 -7.70
N LYS A 97 -13.08 -3.00 -7.61
CA LYS A 97 -11.88 -3.41 -8.34
C LYS A 97 -10.99 -4.29 -7.45
N CYS A 98 -10.13 -5.09 -8.07
CA CYS A 98 -9.15 -5.92 -7.38
C CYS A 98 -7.74 -5.56 -7.82
N ILE A 99 -6.86 -5.24 -6.88
CA ILE A 99 -5.42 -5.13 -7.12
C ILE A 99 -4.67 -6.19 -6.31
N ILE A 100 -3.54 -6.65 -6.81
CA ILE A 100 -2.67 -7.60 -6.11
C ILE A 100 -1.31 -6.99 -5.82
N ASP A 101 -0.66 -7.55 -4.81
CA ASP A 101 0.72 -7.20 -4.46
C ASP A 101 1.71 -7.90 -5.39
N VAL A 102 2.68 -7.17 -5.91
CA VAL A 102 3.78 -7.71 -6.72
C VAL A 102 5.13 -7.34 -6.09
N VAL A 103 5.95 -8.36 -5.83
CA VAL A 103 7.23 -8.23 -5.12
C VAL A 103 8.35 -8.45 -6.13
N TYR A 104 8.83 -7.37 -6.74
CA TYR A 104 9.75 -7.45 -7.88
C TYR A 104 11.19 -7.04 -7.55
N ASN A 105 11.47 -6.64 -6.31
CA ASN A 105 12.85 -6.41 -5.87
C ASN A 105 13.59 -7.72 -5.58
N HIS A 106 12.90 -8.76 -5.08
CA HIS A 106 13.50 -9.99 -4.59
C HIS A 106 12.56 -11.20 -4.73
N THR A 107 13.11 -12.38 -4.49
CA THR A 107 12.36 -13.65 -4.35
C THR A 107 12.85 -14.43 -3.14
N SER A 108 12.16 -15.51 -2.79
CA SER A 108 12.70 -16.50 -1.85
C SER A 108 13.99 -17.14 -2.37
N GLN A 109 14.75 -17.74 -1.45
CA GLN A 109 16.02 -18.42 -1.76
C GLN A 109 15.86 -19.74 -2.53
N ASP A 110 14.66 -20.24 -2.67
CA ASP A 110 14.28 -21.47 -3.39
C ASP A 110 13.26 -21.19 -4.49
N ALA A 111 13.24 -19.96 -4.99
CA ALA A 111 12.32 -19.58 -6.07
C ALA A 111 12.55 -20.40 -7.36
N VAL A 112 11.46 -20.68 -8.05
CA VAL A 112 11.50 -21.32 -9.38
C VAL A 112 12.35 -20.51 -10.34
N LEU A 113 12.23 -19.19 -10.29
CA LEU A 113 13.01 -18.26 -11.11
C LEU A 113 14.52 -18.42 -10.88
N LEU A 114 14.96 -18.63 -9.63
CA LEU A 114 16.40 -18.82 -9.33
C LEU A 114 16.98 -20.09 -9.98
N THR A 115 16.16 -21.13 -10.08
CA THR A 115 16.57 -22.39 -10.73
C THR A 115 16.60 -22.27 -12.25
N GLN A 116 15.65 -21.52 -12.83
CA GLN A 116 15.50 -21.35 -14.27
C GLN A 116 16.45 -20.30 -14.84
N HIS A 117 16.66 -19.19 -14.10
CA HIS A 117 17.37 -17.99 -14.50
C HIS A 117 18.26 -17.43 -13.38
N PRO A 118 19.31 -18.17 -12.96
CA PRO A 118 20.21 -17.69 -11.91
C PRO A 118 20.96 -16.41 -12.29
N GLU A 119 21.05 -16.08 -13.57
CA GLU A 119 21.60 -14.85 -14.12
C GLU A 119 20.72 -13.60 -13.89
N PHE A 120 19.50 -13.76 -13.39
CA PHE A 120 18.61 -12.67 -13.03
C PHE A 120 18.84 -12.14 -11.62
N TYR A 121 19.76 -12.77 -10.87
CA TYR A 121 19.95 -12.49 -9.47
C TYR A 121 21.27 -11.75 -9.19
N TRP A 122 21.17 -10.76 -8.32
CA TRP A 122 22.32 -10.06 -7.81
C TRP A 122 23.26 -11.00 -7.02
N ARG A 123 24.57 -10.78 -7.18
CA ARG A 123 25.61 -11.56 -6.51
C ARG A 123 26.51 -10.66 -5.67
N LYS A 124 26.90 -11.17 -4.51
CA LYS A 124 27.94 -10.59 -3.67
C LYS A 124 29.31 -10.68 -4.36
N ALA A 125 30.30 -9.99 -3.80
CA ALA A 125 31.68 -10.02 -4.32
C ALA A 125 32.32 -11.43 -4.35
N ASP A 126 31.87 -12.34 -3.48
CA ASP A 126 32.28 -13.73 -3.44
C ASP A 126 31.52 -14.64 -4.43
N GLY A 127 30.61 -14.08 -5.22
CA GLY A 127 29.80 -14.79 -6.19
C GLY A 127 28.54 -15.44 -5.61
N SER A 128 28.32 -15.42 -4.31
CA SER A 128 27.09 -15.93 -3.67
C SER A 128 25.90 -15.01 -3.91
N PHE A 129 24.67 -15.58 -3.90
CA PHE A 129 23.44 -14.80 -3.91
C PHE A 129 23.21 -14.08 -2.58
N GLY A 130 22.48 -12.98 -2.58
CA GLY A 130 22.16 -12.23 -1.38
C GLY A 130 21.17 -11.12 -1.62
N ASN A 131 21.00 -10.29 -0.61
CA ASN A 131 20.26 -9.03 -0.67
C ASN A 131 21.22 -7.84 -0.49
N ARG A 132 20.89 -6.71 -1.09
CA ARG A 132 21.70 -5.48 -1.07
C ARG A 132 21.39 -4.61 0.13
N PHE A 133 20.17 -4.70 0.65
CA PHE A 133 19.70 -3.79 1.69
C PHE A 133 18.82 -4.50 2.73
N GLY A 134 18.94 -4.07 3.99
CA GLY A 134 18.10 -4.52 5.09
C GLY A 134 18.44 -5.89 5.66
N ASP A 135 17.63 -6.32 6.61
CA ASP A 135 17.73 -7.60 7.32
C ASP A 135 16.78 -8.64 6.72
N TRP A 136 16.81 -8.78 5.39
CA TRP A 136 15.92 -9.68 4.64
C TRP A 136 16.64 -11.01 4.34
N ALA A 137 17.02 -11.72 5.41
CA ALA A 137 17.83 -12.94 5.31
C ALA A 137 17.15 -14.11 4.60
N ASP A 138 15.85 -14.03 4.36
CA ASP A 138 15.02 -15.07 3.70
C ASP A 138 14.86 -14.88 2.19
N VAL A 139 15.45 -13.82 1.60
CA VAL A 139 15.28 -13.48 0.18
C VAL A 139 16.61 -13.23 -0.53
N TYR A 140 16.58 -13.29 -1.87
CA TYR A 140 17.65 -12.88 -2.77
C TYR A 140 17.15 -11.81 -3.74
N ASP A 141 17.93 -10.73 -3.91
CA ASP A 141 17.62 -9.62 -4.79
C ASP A 141 17.74 -9.98 -6.27
N LEU A 142 16.85 -9.42 -7.07
CA LEU A 142 16.92 -9.46 -8.52
C LEU A 142 17.88 -8.39 -9.06
N ASP A 143 18.52 -8.67 -10.20
CA ASP A 143 19.46 -7.79 -10.86
C ASP A 143 18.87 -7.16 -12.14
N TYR A 144 18.36 -5.96 -12.02
CA TYR A 144 17.76 -5.19 -13.12
C TYR A 144 18.77 -4.64 -14.14
N VAL A 145 20.06 -4.90 -14.00
CA VAL A 145 21.05 -4.70 -15.08
C VAL A 145 20.76 -5.66 -16.23
N ASN A 146 20.31 -6.88 -15.93
CA ASN A 146 19.88 -7.85 -16.94
C ASN A 146 18.49 -7.47 -17.51
N LYS A 147 18.42 -7.18 -18.81
CA LYS A 147 17.20 -6.77 -19.47
C LYS A 147 16.23 -7.93 -19.77
N ASP A 148 16.71 -9.17 -19.84
CA ASP A 148 15.84 -10.34 -20.03
C ASP A 148 14.94 -10.57 -18.80
N LEU A 149 15.39 -10.15 -17.60
CA LEU A 149 14.55 -10.08 -16.41
C LEU A 149 13.36 -9.13 -16.62
N TRP A 150 13.55 -8.00 -17.31
CA TRP A 150 12.49 -7.04 -17.57
C TRP A 150 11.38 -7.68 -18.39
N ASP A 151 11.74 -8.38 -19.47
CA ASP A 151 10.76 -9.05 -20.33
C ASP A 151 10.02 -10.15 -19.57
N TYR A 152 10.72 -10.95 -18.73
CA TYR A 152 10.09 -11.96 -17.90
C TYR A 152 9.05 -11.36 -16.95
N GLN A 153 9.40 -10.27 -16.24
CA GLN A 153 8.50 -9.61 -15.28
C GLN A 153 7.35 -8.90 -15.97
N ILE A 154 7.57 -8.28 -17.14
CA ILE A 154 6.51 -7.66 -17.93
C ILE A 154 5.49 -8.70 -18.41
N GLN A 155 5.92 -9.87 -18.88
CA GLN A 155 5.00 -10.95 -19.24
C GLN A 155 4.22 -11.46 -18.03
N THR A 156 4.84 -11.50 -16.85
CA THR A 156 4.16 -11.86 -15.61
C THR A 156 3.10 -10.82 -15.23
N LEU A 157 3.40 -9.53 -15.35
CA LEU A 157 2.40 -8.47 -15.13
C LEU A 157 1.24 -8.53 -16.13
N LYS A 158 1.52 -8.76 -17.41
CA LYS A 158 0.47 -8.94 -18.44
C LYS A 158 -0.43 -10.14 -18.13
N PHE A 159 0.15 -11.23 -17.65
CA PHE A 159 -0.62 -12.41 -17.23
C PHE A 159 -1.60 -12.05 -16.10
N TRP A 160 -1.15 -11.40 -15.03
CA TRP A 160 -2.02 -11.00 -13.93
C TRP A 160 -3.01 -9.89 -14.31
N ALA A 161 -2.59 -8.92 -15.13
CA ALA A 161 -3.45 -7.84 -15.61
C ALA A 161 -4.64 -8.32 -16.44
N SER A 162 -4.58 -9.54 -16.99
CA SER A 162 -5.73 -10.16 -17.65
C SER A 162 -6.86 -10.50 -16.69
N MET A 163 -6.58 -10.59 -15.40
CA MET A 163 -7.53 -10.99 -14.35
C MET A 163 -7.85 -9.84 -13.37
N VAL A 164 -6.85 -9.05 -12.94
CA VAL A 164 -7.00 -8.01 -11.94
C VAL A 164 -6.94 -6.60 -12.53
N ASP A 165 -7.30 -5.57 -11.74
CA ASP A 165 -7.41 -4.18 -12.18
C ASP A 165 -6.16 -3.35 -11.88
N GLY A 166 -5.16 -3.92 -11.22
CA GLY A 166 -3.95 -3.18 -10.90
C GLY A 166 -3.00 -3.91 -9.96
N PHE A 167 -1.98 -3.18 -9.57
CA PHE A 167 -0.88 -3.68 -8.78
C PHE A 167 -0.49 -2.71 -7.66
N ARG A 168 -0.26 -3.25 -6.46
CA ARG A 168 0.56 -2.62 -5.43
C ARG A 168 1.98 -3.18 -5.59
N CYS A 169 2.95 -2.32 -5.83
CA CYS A 169 4.31 -2.75 -6.10
C CYS A 169 5.16 -2.56 -4.85
N ASP A 170 5.58 -3.69 -4.29
CA ASP A 170 6.40 -3.80 -3.09
C ASP A 170 7.76 -3.13 -3.29
N VAL A 171 8.21 -2.34 -2.29
CA VAL A 171 9.46 -1.57 -2.29
C VAL A 171 9.83 -1.02 -3.68
N ALA A 172 8.86 -0.43 -4.37
CA ALA A 172 8.98 0.05 -5.75
C ALA A 172 10.17 0.98 -5.96
N SER A 173 10.59 1.67 -4.89
CA SER A 173 11.78 2.54 -4.87
C SER A 173 13.11 1.81 -5.13
N LEU A 174 13.17 0.49 -4.97
CA LEU A 174 14.38 -0.32 -5.20
C LEU A 174 14.45 -0.94 -6.61
N VAL A 175 13.38 -0.80 -7.39
CA VAL A 175 13.29 -1.28 -8.77
C VAL A 175 13.38 -0.10 -9.73
N PRO A 176 14.14 -0.18 -10.84
CA PRO A 176 14.36 0.96 -11.73
C PRO A 176 13.05 1.57 -12.26
N VAL A 177 12.91 2.88 -12.17
CA VAL A 177 11.72 3.59 -12.66
C VAL A 177 11.50 3.37 -14.17
N GLU A 178 12.57 3.22 -14.94
CA GLU A 178 12.49 2.91 -16.36
C GLU A 178 11.87 1.53 -16.64
N PHE A 179 12.12 0.54 -15.77
CA PHE A 179 11.41 -0.73 -15.83
C PHE A 179 9.91 -0.53 -15.61
N TRP A 180 9.52 0.20 -14.58
CA TRP A 180 8.11 0.47 -14.28
C TRP A 180 7.41 1.21 -15.41
N LYS A 181 8.08 2.18 -16.04
CA LYS A 181 7.56 2.89 -17.23
C LYS A 181 7.33 1.95 -18.41
N GLN A 182 8.26 1.05 -18.66
CA GLN A 182 8.15 0.06 -19.75
C GLN A 182 7.04 -0.95 -19.42
N ALA A 183 7.00 -1.45 -18.18
CA ALA A 183 5.99 -2.39 -17.70
C ALA A 183 4.58 -1.79 -17.83
N ARG A 184 4.38 -0.55 -17.37
CA ARG A 184 3.09 0.14 -17.47
C ARG A 184 2.61 0.27 -18.91
N ARG A 185 3.49 0.66 -19.84
CA ARG A 185 3.14 0.72 -21.27
C ARG A 185 2.69 -0.63 -21.81
N ALA A 186 3.44 -1.69 -21.53
CA ALA A 186 3.12 -3.02 -22.01
C ALA A 186 1.82 -3.57 -21.38
N VAL A 187 1.60 -3.32 -20.09
CA VAL A 187 0.36 -3.72 -19.40
C VAL A 187 -0.85 -2.96 -19.93
N SER A 188 -0.70 -1.70 -20.35
CA SER A 188 -1.82 -0.91 -20.90
C SER A 188 -2.43 -1.52 -22.16
N GLU A 189 -1.71 -2.37 -22.89
CA GLU A 189 -2.24 -3.16 -24.02
C GLU A 189 -3.26 -4.22 -23.59
N VAL A 190 -3.15 -4.72 -22.36
CA VAL A 190 -4.04 -5.76 -21.79
C VAL A 190 -5.09 -5.12 -20.89
N ARG A 191 -4.69 -4.15 -20.07
CA ARG A 191 -5.52 -3.43 -19.10
C ARG A 191 -5.28 -1.92 -19.17
N PRO A 192 -5.99 -1.18 -20.07
CA PRO A 192 -5.74 0.25 -20.29
C PRO A 192 -5.85 1.12 -19.03
N ASN A 193 -6.77 0.79 -18.13
CA ASN A 193 -7.03 1.52 -16.88
C ASN A 193 -6.44 0.80 -15.64
N CYS A 194 -5.31 0.12 -15.82
CA CYS A 194 -4.61 -0.55 -14.73
C CYS A 194 -4.18 0.45 -13.67
N ILE A 195 -4.49 0.17 -12.41
CA ILE A 195 -4.12 1.00 -11.24
C ILE A 195 -2.70 0.62 -10.82
N TRP A 196 -1.83 1.62 -10.64
CA TRP A 196 -0.46 1.43 -10.20
C TRP A 196 -0.21 2.16 -8.88
N LEU A 197 -0.08 1.38 -7.80
CA LEU A 197 0.24 1.86 -6.46
C LEU A 197 1.68 1.45 -6.12
N ALA A 198 2.55 2.43 -5.91
CA ALA A 198 3.90 2.17 -5.42
C ALA A 198 3.93 2.16 -3.89
N GLU A 199 4.55 1.14 -3.31
CA GLU A 199 5.13 1.32 -2.01
C GLU A 199 6.41 2.16 -2.18
N SER A 200 6.29 3.45 -1.91
CA SER A 200 7.44 4.32 -1.70
C SER A 200 7.99 4.08 -0.30
N VAL A 201 9.19 4.57 -0.02
CA VAL A 201 9.88 4.27 1.24
C VAL A 201 10.10 5.54 2.07
N HIS A 202 10.32 5.38 3.37
CA HIS A 202 10.61 6.48 4.28
C HIS A 202 11.85 7.27 3.86
N ARG A 203 11.86 8.56 4.15
CA ARG A 203 12.98 9.46 3.84
C ARG A 203 14.31 8.99 4.45
N THR A 204 14.24 8.45 5.65
CA THR A 204 15.41 7.85 6.35
C THR A 204 15.96 6.65 5.61
N PHE A 205 15.08 5.80 5.04
CA PHE A 205 15.48 4.66 4.21
C PHE A 205 16.20 5.12 2.93
N VAL A 206 15.67 6.14 2.23
CA VAL A 206 16.34 6.73 1.05
C VAL A 206 17.72 7.25 1.40
N ALA A 207 17.84 7.96 2.52
CA ALA A 207 19.12 8.52 2.96
C ALA A 207 20.15 7.42 3.27
N GLU A 208 19.72 6.33 3.92
CA GLU A 208 20.60 5.21 4.26
C GLU A 208 21.03 4.41 3.03
N ALA A 209 20.12 4.12 2.11
CA ALA A 209 20.44 3.47 0.85
C ALA A 209 21.48 4.25 0.03
N ARG A 210 21.34 5.58 -0.04
CA ARG A 210 22.30 6.46 -0.72
C ARG A 210 23.68 6.47 -0.06
N LYS A 211 23.76 6.42 1.27
CA LYS A 211 25.05 6.27 1.99
C LYS A 211 25.78 4.98 1.61
N GLN A 212 25.02 3.93 1.32
CA GLN A 212 25.54 2.64 0.86
C GLN A 212 25.76 2.59 -0.67
N SER A 213 25.60 3.71 -1.38
CA SER A 213 25.73 3.81 -2.83
C SER A 213 24.76 2.89 -3.59
N LEU A 214 23.60 2.62 -3.01
CA LEU A 214 22.53 1.87 -3.67
C LEU A 214 21.67 2.81 -4.52
N ASP A 215 21.31 2.34 -5.70
CA ASP A 215 20.32 3.01 -6.53
C ASP A 215 18.95 2.93 -5.85
N ILE A 216 18.35 4.10 -5.62
CA ILE A 216 17.03 4.21 -5.02
C ILE A 216 16.27 5.39 -5.64
N TRP A 217 15.02 5.15 -5.99
CA TRP A 217 14.14 6.10 -6.64
C TRP A 217 13.25 6.79 -5.62
N THR A 218 13.21 8.12 -5.71
CA THR A 218 12.37 8.94 -4.83
C THR A 218 10.93 8.99 -5.32
N ASP A 219 10.01 9.39 -4.45
CA ASP A 219 8.59 9.57 -4.77
C ASP A 219 8.39 10.44 -6.03
N ALA A 220 9.12 11.57 -6.15
CA ALA A 220 9.02 12.44 -7.32
C ALA A 220 9.38 11.73 -8.64
N GLN A 221 10.30 10.76 -8.60
CA GLN A 221 10.68 9.95 -9.75
C GLN A 221 9.68 8.84 -10.03
N LEU A 222 9.13 8.20 -8.97
CA LEU A 222 8.14 7.14 -9.12
C LEU A 222 6.84 7.63 -9.79
N TYR A 223 6.45 8.91 -9.61
CA TYR A 223 5.32 9.50 -10.35
C TYR A 223 5.50 9.54 -11.88
N GLU A 224 6.68 9.19 -12.40
CA GLU A 224 6.84 8.95 -13.83
C GLU A 224 6.18 7.64 -14.30
N ALA A 225 5.91 6.70 -13.38
CA ALA A 225 5.37 5.39 -13.69
C ALA A 225 4.09 5.04 -12.90
N PHE A 226 3.90 5.59 -11.71
CA PHE A 226 2.80 5.22 -10.79
C PHE A 226 1.70 6.27 -10.74
N ASP A 227 0.48 5.82 -10.42
CA ASP A 227 -0.66 6.69 -10.17
C ASP A 227 -0.66 7.17 -8.73
N MET A 228 -0.31 6.29 -7.79
CA MET A 228 -0.39 6.50 -6.37
C MET A 228 0.87 6.00 -5.67
N GLU A 229 1.18 6.62 -4.55
CA GLU A 229 2.26 6.24 -3.66
C GLU A 229 1.82 6.31 -2.20
N TYR A 230 2.49 5.55 -1.33
CA TYR A 230 2.28 5.65 0.11
C TYR A 230 2.66 7.05 0.64
N GLN A 231 2.05 7.47 1.75
CA GLN A 231 2.43 8.71 2.45
C GLN A 231 3.67 8.53 3.37
N TYR A 232 4.57 7.61 3.05
CA TYR A 232 5.75 7.35 3.87
C TYR A 232 6.73 8.53 3.91
N ASP A 233 6.67 9.42 2.94
CA ASP A 233 7.42 10.69 2.92
C ASP A 233 7.15 11.60 4.13
N ILE A 234 5.92 11.52 4.71
CA ILE A 234 5.50 12.31 5.88
C ILE A 234 5.15 11.44 7.10
N HIS A 235 5.17 10.12 6.97
CA HIS A 235 4.70 9.20 8.00
C HIS A 235 5.50 9.32 9.31
N GLU A 236 6.80 9.55 9.26
CA GLU A 236 7.62 9.78 10.45
C GLU A 236 7.10 10.99 11.25
N LYS A 237 6.70 12.08 10.56
CA LYS A 237 6.12 13.26 11.18
C LYS A 237 4.72 13.00 11.76
N PHE A 238 3.92 12.18 11.07
CA PHE A 238 2.66 11.71 11.63
C PHE A 238 2.88 10.92 12.93
N MET A 239 3.82 9.98 12.94
CA MET A 239 4.14 9.17 14.12
C MET A 239 4.68 10.00 15.30
N ASP A 240 5.39 11.11 15.04
CA ASP A 240 5.85 12.03 16.08
C ASP A 240 4.68 12.61 16.91
N CYS A 241 3.47 12.69 16.35
CA CYS A 241 2.26 13.12 17.06
C CYS A 241 1.79 12.15 18.15
N PHE A 242 2.29 10.91 18.14
CA PHE A 242 1.82 9.84 19.04
C PHE A 242 2.91 9.23 19.92
N LYS A 243 4.19 9.32 19.53
CA LYS A 243 5.30 8.71 20.28
C LYS A 243 5.61 9.37 21.61
N GLY A 244 5.20 10.62 21.80
CA GLY A 244 5.48 11.37 23.03
C GLY A 244 6.93 11.86 23.19
N GLU A 245 7.81 11.58 22.24
CA GLU A 245 9.20 12.03 22.22
C GLU A 245 9.31 13.52 21.89
N ILE A 246 8.40 14.01 21.05
CA ILE A 246 8.26 15.43 20.68
C ILE A 246 6.94 15.93 21.26
N PRO A 247 6.91 17.08 21.96
CA PRO A 247 5.67 17.67 22.42
C PRO A 247 4.67 17.88 21.28
N PHE A 248 3.40 17.54 21.50
CA PHE A 248 2.37 17.55 20.46
C PHE A 248 2.24 18.91 19.75
N ASN A 249 2.39 20.02 20.51
CA ASN A 249 2.36 21.38 19.97
C ASN A 249 3.55 21.73 19.05
N ARG A 250 4.53 20.82 18.90
CA ARG A 250 5.62 20.89 17.92
C ARG A 250 5.47 19.82 16.84
N ALA A 251 5.02 18.64 17.21
CA ALA A 251 4.83 17.53 16.28
C ALA A 251 3.72 17.82 15.24
N LEU A 252 2.55 18.30 15.72
CA LEU A 252 1.44 18.62 14.84
C LEU A 252 1.77 19.69 13.78
N PRO A 253 2.34 20.86 14.11
CA PRO A 253 2.76 21.83 13.10
C PRO A 253 3.75 21.26 12.07
N ALA A 254 4.71 20.45 12.51
CA ALA A 254 5.70 19.83 11.62
C ALA A 254 5.07 18.80 10.67
N TYR A 255 4.06 18.06 11.15
CA TYR A 255 3.31 17.15 10.30
C TYR A 255 2.46 17.90 9.26
N LEU A 256 1.73 18.96 9.67
CA LEU A 256 0.90 19.75 8.76
C LEU A 256 1.73 20.51 7.72
N ASP A 257 2.91 21.02 8.09
CA ASP A 257 3.84 21.63 7.15
C ASP A 257 4.30 20.62 6.09
N ALA A 258 4.67 19.41 6.51
CA ALA A 258 5.04 18.33 5.58
C ALA A 258 3.86 17.90 4.69
N LEU A 259 2.64 17.84 5.25
CA LEU A 259 1.43 17.51 4.50
C LEU A 259 1.12 18.56 3.43
N ASN A 260 1.16 19.82 3.76
CA ASN A 260 0.95 20.93 2.82
C ASN A 260 2.09 20.99 1.78
N GLY A 261 3.31 20.65 2.19
CA GLY A 261 4.47 20.58 1.29
C GLY A 261 4.28 19.64 0.11
N GLN A 262 3.44 18.61 0.25
CA GLN A 262 3.15 17.68 -0.84
C GLN A 262 2.51 18.36 -2.07
N GLU A 263 1.71 19.40 -1.86
CA GLU A 263 1.12 20.20 -2.97
C GLU A 263 2.17 20.95 -3.81
N VAL A 264 3.37 21.16 -3.27
CA VAL A 264 4.44 21.96 -3.90
C VAL A 264 5.55 21.09 -4.47
N ILE A 265 5.89 19.97 -3.79
CA ILE A 265 7.05 19.15 -4.16
C ILE A 265 6.72 18.05 -5.18
N TYR A 266 5.44 17.67 -5.31
CA TYR A 266 4.99 16.66 -6.25
C TYR A 266 4.29 17.25 -7.48
N PRO A 267 4.14 16.48 -8.57
CA PRO A 267 3.39 16.92 -9.73
C PRO A 267 1.91 17.18 -9.40
N GLU A 268 1.25 18.09 -10.12
CA GLU A 268 -0.15 18.48 -9.87
C GLU A 268 -1.13 17.30 -9.74
N ASN A 269 -0.87 16.22 -10.48
CA ASN A 269 -1.69 15.00 -10.47
C ASN A 269 -1.22 13.94 -9.48
N TYR A 270 -0.34 14.28 -8.53
CA TYR A 270 0.11 13.35 -7.49
C TYR A 270 -1.05 12.78 -6.68
N ILE A 271 -0.90 11.54 -6.21
CA ILE A 271 -1.84 10.90 -5.31
C ILE A 271 -1.08 10.17 -4.20
N LYS A 272 -1.30 10.57 -2.95
CA LYS A 272 -0.75 9.89 -1.78
C LYS A 272 -1.83 9.02 -1.13
N LEU A 273 -1.56 7.73 -1.01
CA LEU A 273 -2.40 6.80 -0.26
C LEU A 273 -2.37 7.18 1.22
N ARG A 274 -3.51 7.58 1.76
CA ARG A 274 -3.69 7.95 3.16
C ARG A 274 -4.03 6.74 4.01
N PHE A 275 -3.39 6.60 5.15
CA PHE A 275 -3.67 5.52 6.09
C PHE A 275 -3.32 5.93 7.52
N LEU A 276 -4.04 5.37 8.47
CA LEU A 276 -3.69 5.42 9.89
C LEU A 276 -2.86 4.20 10.29
N GLU A 277 -3.09 3.06 9.63
CA GLU A 277 -2.43 1.79 9.86
C GLU A 277 -2.36 0.96 8.58
N ASN A 278 -1.42 0.03 8.53
CA ASN A 278 -1.28 -1.00 7.52
C ASN A 278 -0.58 -2.24 8.13
N HIS A 279 -0.20 -3.23 7.31
CA HIS A 279 0.43 -4.46 7.78
C HIS A 279 1.87 -4.30 8.31
N ASP A 280 2.53 -3.15 8.07
CA ASP A 280 3.91 -2.85 8.49
C ASP A 280 3.99 -1.93 9.71
N VAL A 281 2.88 -1.35 10.13
CA VAL A 281 2.84 -0.40 11.23
C VAL A 281 1.86 -0.84 12.31
N ARG A 282 2.03 -0.28 13.52
CA ARG A 282 1.16 -0.55 14.67
C ARG A 282 -0.29 -0.20 14.35
N ARG A 283 -1.22 -0.93 14.94
CA ARG A 283 -2.64 -0.62 14.91
C ARG A 283 -2.91 0.76 15.50
N PHE A 284 -3.73 1.54 14.83
CA PHE A 284 -4.00 2.90 15.29
C PHE A 284 -4.80 2.95 16.59
N ALA A 285 -5.65 1.95 16.85
CA ALA A 285 -6.37 1.82 18.10
C ALA A 285 -5.44 1.54 19.31
N GLU A 286 -4.29 0.88 19.09
CA GLU A 286 -3.23 0.72 20.09
C GLU A 286 -2.45 2.03 20.26
N LEU A 287 -2.11 2.71 19.17
CA LEU A 287 -1.32 3.94 19.15
C LEU A 287 -2.10 5.13 19.74
N CYS A 288 -3.41 5.20 19.50
CA CYS A 288 -4.31 6.24 19.98
C CYS A 288 -5.51 5.62 20.72
N PRO A 289 -5.33 5.21 21.99
CA PRO A 289 -6.37 4.50 22.76
C PRO A 289 -7.56 5.40 23.12
N ASP A 290 -7.36 6.72 23.22
CA ASP A 290 -8.46 7.66 23.42
C ASP A 290 -9.40 7.66 22.21
N ARG A 291 -10.65 7.26 22.46
CA ARG A 291 -11.66 7.07 21.42
C ARG A 291 -11.98 8.35 20.66
N GLU A 292 -12.18 9.45 21.42
CA GLU A 292 -12.61 10.72 20.82
C GLU A 292 -11.51 11.25 19.88
N ARG A 293 -10.28 11.28 20.38
CA ARG A 293 -9.10 11.67 19.62
C ARG A 293 -8.89 10.75 18.41
N ARG A 294 -9.04 9.43 18.57
CA ARG A 294 -8.94 8.45 17.47
C ARG A 294 -9.95 8.74 16.35
N MET A 295 -11.21 9.07 16.72
CA MET A 295 -12.24 9.42 15.76
C MET A 295 -11.96 10.75 15.06
N GLN A 296 -11.38 11.74 15.73
CA GLN A 296 -10.97 12.99 15.09
C GLN A 296 -9.87 12.75 14.06
N TRP A 297 -8.86 11.95 14.38
CA TRP A 297 -7.80 11.57 13.44
C TRP A 297 -8.34 10.76 12.25
N LEU A 298 -9.29 9.86 12.47
CA LEU A 298 -9.94 9.10 11.39
C LEU A 298 -10.67 10.04 10.43
N ARG A 299 -11.47 10.96 10.95
CA ARG A 299 -12.17 11.99 10.15
C ARG A 299 -11.19 12.87 9.37
N PHE A 300 -10.15 13.33 10.04
CA PHE A 300 -9.10 14.14 9.43
C PHE A 300 -8.37 13.39 8.31
N MET A 301 -8.03 12.10 8.50
CA MET A 301 -7.36 11.30 7.49
C MET A 301 -8.25 11.08 6.25
N PHE A 302 -9.54 10.77 6.45
CA PHE A 302 -10.50 10.67 5.36
C PHE A 302 -10.68 11.98 4.59
N PHE A 303 -10.58 13.12 5.26
CA PHE A 303 -10.75 14.42 4.61
C PHE A 303 -9.51 14.86 3.81
N GLN A 304 -8.34 14.31 4.04
CA GLN A 304 -7.13 14.65 3.29
C GLN A 304 -7.23 14.26 1.81
N LYS A 305 -6.53 14.98 0.96
CA LYS A 305 -6.39 14.69 -0.47
C LYS A 305 -5.61 13.39 -0.68
N GLY A 306 -6.22 12.43 -1.37
CA GLY A 306 -5.69 11.10 -1.66
C GLY A 306 -6.64 9.99 -1.20
N PRO A 307 -6.56 8.78 -1.79
CA PRO A 307 -7.38 7.64 -1.40
C PRO A 307 -7.13 7.24 0.05
N MET A 308 -8.13 6.63 0.68
CA MET A 308 -8.01 6.11 2.05
C MET A 308 -7.80 4.60 2.02
N LEU A 309 -6.77 4.12 2.71
CA LEU A 309 -6.56 2.70 2.97
C LEU A 309 -7.21 2.32 4.31
N ILE A 310 -7.96 1.23 4.29
CA ILE A 310 -8.42 0.51 5.47
C ILE A 310 -7.70 -0.83 5.50
N TYR A 311 -6.97 -1.11 6.57
CA TYR A 311 -6.37 -2.41 6.80
C TYR A 311 -7.36 -3.31 7.55
N GLY A 312 -7.60 -4.52 7.06
CA GLY A 312 -8.59 -5.43 7.64
C GLY A 312 -8.50 -5.53 9.17
N GLY A 313 -9.62 -5.29 9.85
CA GLY A 313 -9.70 -5.17 11.30
C GLY A 313 -9.69 -3.74 11.87
N GLN A 314 -9.32 -2.74 11.08
CA GLN A 314 -9.37 -1.34 11.51
C GLN A 314 -10.80 -0.90 11.85
N GLU A 315 -11.77 -1.38 11.09
CA GLU A 315 -13.21 -1.13 11.31
C GLU A 315 -13.76 -1.73 12.61
N PHE A 316 -13.01 -2.63 13.24
CA PHE A 316 -13.30 -3.18 14.56
C PHE A 316 -12.37 -2.65 15.65
N SER A 317 -11.62 -1.59 15.39
CA SER A 317 -10.66 -1.00 16.33
C SER A 317 -9.68 -2.04 16.91
N CYS A 318 -9.22 -2.98 16.06
CA CYS A 318 -8.26 -3.99 16.49
C CYS A 318 -6.97 -3.33 16.98
N THR A 319 -6.38 -3.87 18.05
CA THR A 319 -5.14 -3.38 18.66
C THR A 319 -3.92 -4.23 18.33
N GLU A 320 -4.13 -5.44 17.82
CA GLU A 320 -3.06 -6.38 17.49
C GLU A 320 -2.85 -6.45 15.98
N VAL A 321 -1.60 -6.36 15.52
CA VAL A 321 -1.22 -6.58 14.13
C VAL A 321 -1.02 -8.07 13.94
N PRO A 322 -1.79 -8.72 13.03
CA PRO A 322 -1.58 -10.14 12.74
C PRO A 322 -0.18 -10.39 12.20
N SER A 323 0.46 -11.47 12.64
CA SER A 323 1.78 -11.87 12.17
C SER A 323 1.82 -12.07 10.65
N LEU A 324 2.89 -11.60 10.01
CA LEU A 324 3.17 -11.93 8.61
C LEU A 324 3.70 -13.36 8.43
N PHE A 325 4.17 -14.00 9.53
CA PHE A 325 4.91 -15.26 9.50
C PHE A 325 4.11 -16.45 9.99
N GLU A 326 2.98 -16.19 10.65
CA GLU A 326 2.10 -17.18 11.25
C GLU A 326 0.67 -17.02 10.75
N LYS A 327 -0.20 -17.97 11.09
CA LYS A 327 -1.64 -17.85 10.85
C LYS A 327 -2.32 -17.31 12.11
N GLU A 328 -2.60 -16.02 12.07
CA GLU A 328 -3.23 -15.27 13.17
C GLU A 328 -4.39 -14.43 12.63
N PRO A 329 -5.56 -15.05 12.42
CA PRO A 329 -6.73 -14.30 11.96
C PRO A 329 -7.04 -13.15 12.92
N PHE A 330 -7.27 -11.95 12.39
CA PHE A 330 -7.64 -10.83 13.23
C PHE A 330 -8.99 -11.08 13.91
N ILE A 331 -9.07 -10.73 15.19
CA ILE A 331 -10.27 -10.95 16.01
C ILE A 331 -11.09 -9.66 16.00
N ARG A 332 -12.38 -9.76 15.66
CA ARG A 332 -13.35 -8.64 15.71
C ARG A 332 -13.76 -8.34 17.14
N SER A 333 -12.79 -7.97 18.00
CA SER A 333 -12.98 -7.87 19.46
C SER A 333 -13.08 -6.44 19.99
N GLY A 334 -12.74 -5.44 19.17
CA GLY A 334 -12.80 -4.04 19.56
C GLY A 334 -14.15 -3.40 19.26
N GLU A 335 -14.18 -2.07 19.34
CA GLU A 335 -15.36 -1.28 18.97
C GLU A 335 -15.60 -1.34 17.47
N ASP A 336 -16.80 -1.70 17.06
CA ASP A 336 -17.22 -1.64 15.65
C ASP A 336 -17.52 -0.20 15.25
N ILE A 337 -16.67 0.35 14.38
CA ILE A 337 -16.79 1.70 13.80
C ILE A 337 -17.16 1.67 12.30
N SER A 338 -17.67 0.53 11.81
CA SER A 338 -18.00 0.32 10.39
C SER A 338 -18.95 1.41 9.83
N SER A 339 -19.98 1.80 10.62
CA SER A 339 -20.91 2.86 10.21
C SER A 339 -20.22 4.22 10.07
N VAL A 340 -19.27 4.54 10.96
CA VAL A 340 -18.50 5.79 10.88
C VAL A 340 -17.62 5.79 9.63
N ILE A 341 -16.97 4.66 9.33
CA ILE A 341 -16.14 4.52 8.13
C ILE A 341 -16.99 4.67 6.86
N ALA A 342 -18.18 4.03 6.80
CA ALA A 342 -19.08 4.13 5.66
C ALA A 342 -19.53 5.59 5.40
N ASP A 343 -19.92 6.32 6.45
CA ASP A 343 -20.27 7.75 6.35
C ASP A 343 -19.09 8.61 5.86
N LEU A 344 -17.89 8.32 6.33
CA LEU A 344 -16.68 9.03 5.92
C LEU A 344 -16.30 8.71 4.47
N ALA A 345 -16.47 7.47 4.04
CA ALA A 345 -16.23 7.04 2.67
C ALA A 345 -17.19 7.72 1.69
N GLU A 346 -18.48 7.84 2.04
CA GLU A 346 -19.46 8.57 1.25
C GLU A 346 -19.06 10.05 1.10
N LYS A 347 -18.71 10.71 2.19
CA LYS A 347 -18.24 12.10 2.17
C LYS A 347 -16.96 12.26 1.34
N LYS A 348 -16.00 11.32 1.46
CA LYS A 348 -14.78 11.35 0.69
C LYS A 348 -15.02 11.36 -0.81
N LYS A 349 -16.00 10.62 -1.30
CA LYS A 349 -16.38 10.57 -2.72
C LYS A 349 -16.87 11.89 -3.29
N THR A 350 -17.26 12.83 -2.42
CA THR A 350 -17.73 14.18 -2.81
C THR A 350 -16.64 15.25 -2.73
N LEU A 351 -15.43 14.93 -2.24
CA LEU A 351 -14.36 15.92 -2.12
C LEU A 351 -13.86 16.37 -3.50
N PRO A 352 -13.45 17.65 -3.65
CA PRO A 352 -12.96 18.17 -4.93
C PRO A 352 -11.60 17.59 -5.27
N CYS A 353 -11.55 16.62 -6.20
CA CYS A 353 -10.31 15.91 -6.56
C CYS A 353 -9.27 16.78 -7.30
N ASP A 354 -9.67 17.92 -7.91
CA ASP A 354 -8.81 18.85 -8.66
C ASP A 354 -8.37 20.07 -7.85
N ALA A 355 -8.87 20.23 -6.63
CA ALA A 355 -8.57 21.39 -5.78
C ALA A 355 -7.22 21.23 -5.04
N VAL A 356 -6.63 22.35 -4.67
CA VAL A 356 -5.48 22.43 -3.77
C VAL A 356 -5.98 22.21 -2.35
N PHE A 357 -5.30 21.35 -1.62
CA PHE A 357 -5.56 21.05 -0.21
C PHE A 357 -4.62 21.83 0.69
N GLU A 358 -5.15 22.40 1.77
CA GLU A 358 -4.37 23.06 2.81
C GLU A 358 -4.91 22.68 4.21
N ALA A 359 -4.02 22.41 5.15
CA ALA A 359 -4.34 22.21 6.56
C ALA A 359 -3.64 23.26 7.42
N LYS A 360 -4.39 23.97 8.28
CA LYS A 360 -3.90 25.09 9.08
C LYS A 360 -4.38 25.00 10.51
N ILE A 361 -3.47 25.23 11.47
CA ILE A 361 -3.85 25.35 12.88
C ILE A 361 -4.58 26.68 13.09
N LEU A 362 -5.79 26.61 13.65
CA LEU A 362 -6.56 27.77 14.09
C LEU A 362 -6.12 28.15 15.50
N GLU A 363 -6.23 27.22 16.45
CA GLU A 363 -5.85 27.42 17.86
C GLU A 363 -5.64 26.05 18.52
N GLY A 364 -4.57 25.89 19.30
CA GLY A 364 -4.26 24.67 20.04
C GLY A 364 -4.16 23.44 19.15
N THR A 365 -5.10 22.51 19.32
CA THR A 365 -5.22 21.26 18.53
C THR A 365 -6.20 21.37 17.35
N ARG A 366 -6.90 22.51 17.23
CA ARG A 366 -7.91 22.72 16.18
C ARG A 366 -7.26 23.01 14.84
N VAL A 367 -7.52 22.17 13.87
CA VAL A 367 -6.98 22.25 12.51
C VAL A 367 -8.14 22.47 11.54
N GLU A 368 -8.07 23.52 10.75
CA GLU A 368 -8.92 23.76 9.60
C GLU A 368 -8.26 23.15 8.36
N CYS A 369 -9.03 22.36 7.60
CA CYS A 369 -8.64 21.84 6.29
C CYS A 369 -9.52 22.46 5.22
N THR A 370 -8.91 22.91 4.13
CA THR A 370 -9.63 23.55 3.01
C THR A 370 -9.24 22.92 1.69
N TYR A 371 -10.20 22.88 0.78
CA TYR A 371 -9.98 22.63 -0.64
C TYR A 371 -10.28 23.91 -1.42
N THR A 372 -9.31 24.39 -2.18
CA THR A 372 -9.40 25.66 -2.91
C THR A 372 -9.21 25.45 -4.41
N SER A 373 -10.09 26.00 -5.23
CA SER A 373 -9.98 26.02 -6.69
C SER A 373 -10.34 27.40 -7.22
N GLY A 374 -9.55 27.92 -8.16
CA GLY A 374 -9.76 29.25 -8.74
C GLY A 374 -9.80 30.39 -7.71
N GLY A 375 -9.03 30.26 -6.60
CA GLY A 375 -8.99 31.22 -5.51
C GLY A 375 -10.21 31.21 -4.59
N LYS A 376 -11.12 30.23 -4.71
CA LYS A 376 -12.29 30.09 -3.85
C LYS A 376 -12.24 28.79 -3.07
N VAL A 377 -12.60 28.84 -1.78
CA VAL A 377 -12.78 27.65 -0.95
C VAL A 377 -14.03 26.89 -1.45
N CYS A 378 -13.82 25.65 -1.89
CA CYS A 378 -14.89 24.75 -2.36
C CYS A 378 -15.45 23.88 -1.25
N CYS A 379 -14.58 23.48 -0.29
CA CYS A 379 -14.94 22.63 0.84
C CYS A 379 -14.01 22.93 2.00
N SER A 380 -14.52 22.92 3.22
CA SER A 380 -13.70 23.04 4.44
C SER A 380 -14.27 22.20 5.58
N SER A 381 -13.41 21.83 6.51
CA SER A 381 -13.77 21.15 7.75
C SER A 381 -12.77 21.49 8.86
N VAL A 382 -13.22 21.41 10.12
CA VAL A 382 -12.37 21.64 11.29
C VAL A 382 -12.32 20.38 12.13
N PHE A 383 -11.13 20.03 12.58
CA PHE A 383 -10.83 18.84 13.38
C PHE A 383 -10.11 19.25 14.68
N ASP A 384 -10.39 18.55 15.76
CA ASP A 384 -9.72 18.72 17.05
C ASP A 384 -8.80 17.50 17.28
N LEU A 385 -7.51 17.61 16.98
CA LEU A 385 -6.55 16.51 16.85
C LEU A 385 -5.76 16.22 18.13
#